data_d873bc04de760afb59447f600190d459
#
_entry.id   d873bc04de760afb59447f600190d459
#
_cell.length_a   1.000
_cell.length_b   1.000
_cell.length_c   1.000
_cell.angle_alpha   90.00
_cell.angle_beta   90.00
_cell.angle_gamma   90.00
#
_symmetry.space_group_name_H-M   'P 1'
#
loop_
_entity.id
_entity.type
_entity.pdbx_description
1 polymer ?
#
loop_
_entity_poly.entity_id
_entity_poly.type
_entity_poly.pdbx_seq_one_letter_code
_entity_poly.pdbx_strand_id
1 'polypeptide(L)'
;MTGVQTCALPISVGKDIMICVDLSKSMDAFDIQPSRLEKIKFELKKVVSAFSSDRIGVIIFSSEAFMQCPLTYDQNALDLFIETMNTSLVPSSGTDFGPPLRMALQKLEDQEGARTNQKSKVIILISDGEDFGDETETIAKDIDEKDIKLFTLGIGTERGSQIYAGRSYKLDNQGKTVVSKLNPTSLKKLANQTSGQYFEINDGGNDVARLISTIGKIEGETRDARLVDVSANRYFYFLLAGLVLIVLDVLLSVKTVSI
;
A
#
# COMPACT_ATOMS: atom_id res chain seq x y z
N MET A 1 20.10 42.43 -12.75
CA MET A 1 20.17 40.98 -12.72
C MET A 1 19.46 40.48 -11.47
N THR A 2 18.17 40.29 -11.51
CA THR A 2 17.39 39.77 -10.39
C THR A 2 17.11 38.31 -10.66
N GLY A 3 17.88 37.45 -9.98
CA GLY A 3 17.67 36.00 -10.02
C GLY A 3 16.36 35.63 -9.31
N VAL A 4 15.36 35.26 -10.08
CA VAL A 4 14.17 34.60 -9.54
C VAL A 4 14.59 33.18 -9.15
N GLN A 5 14.83 32.96 -7.86
CA GLN A 5 14.94 31.63 -7.29
C GLN A 5 13.56 30.98 -7.32
N THR A 6 13.28 30.21 -8.37
CA THR A 6 12.15 29.29 -8.38
C THR A 6 12.47 28.14 -7.42
N CYS A 7 11.89 28.18 -6.24
CA CYS A 7 11.87 27.07 -5.31
C CYS A 7 10.98 25.99 -5.92
N ALA A 8 11.54 25.11 -6.73
CA ALA A 8 10.87 23.88 -7.14
C ALA A 8 10.82 22.98 -5.90
N LEU A 9 9.65 22.88 -5.27
CA LEU A 9 9.40 21.86 -4.26
C LEU A 9 9.61 20.50 -4.93
N PRO A 10 10.40 19.59 -4.33
CA PRO A 10 10.51 18.24 -4.88
C PRO A 10 9.11 17.62 -4.88
N ILE A 11 8.61 17.28 -6.06
CA ILE A 11 7.38 16.50 -6.19
C ILE A 11 7.72 15.11 -5.67
N SER A 12 7.34 14.82 -4.43
CA SER A 12 7.43 13.48 -3.88
C SER A 12 6.55 12.57 -4.74
N VAL A 13 7.15 11.62 -5.43
CA VAL A 13 6.41 10.58 -6.13
C VAL A 13 5.83 9.66 -5.08
N GLY A 14 4.51 9.60 -4.99
CA GLY A 14 3.82 8.74 -4.01
C GLY A 14 4.15 7.26 -4.23
N LYS A 15 3.88 6.45 -3.21
CA LYS A 15 4.02 4.98 -3.23
C LYS A 15 2.69 4.31 -3.55
N ASP A 16 2.75 3.09 -4.04
CA ASP A 16 1.60 2.21 -4.12
C ASP A 16 1.79 1.09 -3.10
N ILE A 17 0.94 1.06 -2.09
CA ILE A 17 1.03 0.15 -0.95
C ILE A 17 -0.15 -0.82 -0.99
N MET A 18 0.13 -2.11 -1.14
CA MET A 18 -0.89 -3.16 -1.06
C MET A 18 -0.78 -3.87 0.29
N ILE A 19 -1.85 -3.82 1.09
CA ILE A 19 -1.92 -4.45 2.40
C ILE A 19 -2.71 -5.75 2.29
N CYS A 20 -2.09 -6.87 2.62
CA CYS A 20 -2.71 -8.19 2.67
C CYS A 20 -2.96 -8.57 4.13
N VAL A 21 -4.22 -8.70 4.52
CA VAL A 21 -4.63 -8.97 5.91
C VAL A 21 -5.22 -10.37 6.01
N ASP A 22 -4.61 -11.19 6.84
CA ASP A 22 -5.11 -12.51 7.20
C ASP A 22 -6.40 -12.37 8.02
N LEU A 23 -7.46 -13.01 7.56
CA LEU A 23 -8.75 -13.13 8.27
C LEU A 23 -9.07 -14.59 8.63
N SER A 24 -8.08 -15.46 8.67
CA SER A 24 -8.27 -16.82 9.18
C SER A 24 -8.77 -16.81 10.62
N LYS A 25 -9.33 -17.92 11.06
CA LYS A 25 -9.93 -18.04 12.41
C LYS A 25 -8.92 -17.84 13.56
N SER A 26 -7.63 -18.02 13.31
CA SER A 26 -6.58 -17.75 14.28
C SER A 26 -6.46 -16.25 14.64
N MET A 27 -6.94 -15.37 13.74
CA MET A 27 -6.96 -13.93 14.00
C MET A 27 -8.03 -13.48 15.02
N ASP A 28 -8.98 -14.37 15.35
CA ASP A 28 -9.91 -14.16 16.49
C ASP A 28 -9.29 -14.50 17.85
N ALA A 29 -8.04 -14.94 17.91
CA ALA A 29 -7.34 -15.28 19.16
C ALA A 29 -7.15 -14.05 20.06
N PHE A 30 -7.15 -14.30 21.40
CA PHE A 30 -7.13 -13.26 22.43
C PHE A 30 -5.79 -13.15 23.16
N ASP A 31 -4.72 -13.72 22.64
CA ASP A 31 -3.37 -13.55 23.20
C ASP A 31 -2.85 -12.12 23.02
N ILE A 32 -3.41 -11.38 22.09
CA ILE A 32 -3.23 -9.93 21.92
C ILE A 32 -4.60 -9.26 22.14
N GLN A 33 -4.67 -8.29 23.05
CA GLN A 33 -5.94 -7.63 23.41
C GLN A 33 -6.31 -6.51 22.42
N PRO A 34 -7.61 -6.35 22.05
CA PRO A 34 -8.79 -7.15 22.46
C PRO A 34 -8.87 -8.50 21.73
N SER A 35 -8.42 -8.61 20.49
CA SER A 35 -8.08 -9.79 19.71
C SER A 35 -6.98 -9.42 18.73
N ARG A 36 -6.35 -10.41 18.08
CA ARG A 36 -5.33 -10.13 17.03
C ARG A 36 -5.91 -9.24 15.95
N LEU A 37 -7.08 -9.59 15.40
CA LEU A 37 -7.72 -8.82 14.34
C LEU A 37 -8.08 -7.39 14.77
N GLU A 38 -8.71 -7.22 15.93
CA GLU A 38 -9.06 -5.88 16.42
C GLU A 38 -7.83 -5.01 16.68
N LYS A 39 -6.74 -5.62 17.16
CA LYS A 39 -5.46 -4.94 17.32
C LYS A 39 -4.91 -4.49 15.98
N ILE A 40 -4.95 -5.36 14.95
CA ILE A 40 -4.51 -5.03 13.58
C ILE A 40 -5.36 -3.89 12.99
N LYS A 41 -6.68 -3.92 13.12
CA LYS A 41 -7.53 -2.81 12.65
C LYS A 41 -7.09 -1.47 13.23
N PHE A 42 -6.82 -1.42 14.52
CA PHE A 42 -6.36 -0.21 15.19
C PHE A 42 -5.00 0.26 14.65
N GLU A 43 -4.07 -0.66 14.45
CA GLU A 43 -2.73 -0.34 13.94
C GLU A 43 -2.76 0.04 12.45
N LEU A 44 -3.63 -0.58 11.64
CA LEU A 44 -3.79 -0.24 10.22
C LEU A 44 -4.28 1.19 10.02
N LYS A 45 -5.17 1.71 10.85
CA LYS A 45 -5.58 3.12 10.79
C LYS A 45 -4.39 4.07 10.97
N LYS A 46 -3.40 3.72 11.81
CA LYS A 46 -2.17 4.50 11.94
C LYS A 46 -1.32 4.44 10.66
N VAL A 47 -1.22 3.25 10.05
CA VAL A 47 -0.52 3.07 8.78
C VAL A 47 -1.18 3.91 7.68
N VAL A 48 -2.50 3.83 7.52
CA VAL A 48 -3.27 4.62 6.54
C VAL A 48 -3.05 6.11 6.74
N SER A 49 -3.16 6.60 7.99
CA SER A 49 -2.94 8.02 8.30
C SER A 49 -1.50 8.49 8.02
N ALA A 50 -0.51 7.63 8.22
CA ALA A 50 0.90 7.95 7.98
C ALA A 50 1.23 8.09 6.48
N PHE A 51 0.51 7.40 5.61
CA PHE A 51 0.72 7.38 4.15
C PHE A 51 -0.40 8.09 3.38
N SER A 52 -0.84 9.25 3.88
CA SER A 52 -1.95 10.03 3.31
C SER A 52 -1.73 10.52 1.87
N SER A 53 -0.47 10.61 1.44
CA SER A 53 -0.09 11.03 0.07
C SER A 53 0.14 9.84 -0.87
N ASP A 54 0.06 8.62 -0.36
CA ASP A 54 0.30 7.38 -1.09
C ASP A 54 -1.03 6.69 -1.43
N ARG A 55 -1.04 5.83 -2.46
CA ARG A 55 -2.21 4.99 -2.74
C ARG A 55 -2.11 3.73 -1.90
N ILE A 56 -3.20 3.39 -1.23
CA ILE A 56 -3.28 2.18 -0.43
C ILE A 56 -4.41 1.31 -0.96
N GLY A 57 -4.15 0.02 -1.12
CA GLY A 57 -5.15 -1.00 -1.41
C GLY A 57 -5.15 -2.06 -0.32
N VAL A 58 -6.27 -2.75 -0.15
CA VAL A 58 -6.43 -3.78 0.88
C VAL A 58 -6.97 -5.05 0.28
N ILE A 59 -6.25 -6.13 0.51
CA ILE A 59 -6.62 -7.51 0.21
C ILE A 59 -6.86 -8.23 1.54
N ILE A 60 -7.95 -8.97 1.63
CA ILE A 60 -8.23 -9.87 2.75
C ILE A 60 -8.06 -11.31 2.29
N PHE A 61 -7.60 -12.17 3.16
CA PHE A 61 -7.36 -13.56 2.75
C PHE A 61 -7.48 -14.56 3.91
N SER A 62 -7.59 -15.83 3.53
CA SER A 62 -7.33 -17.01 4.33
C SER A 62 -6.71 -18.08 3.41
N SER A 63 -7.43 -19.10 2.98
CA SER A 63 -7.01 -20.00 1.87
C SER A 63 -7.17 -19.38 0.49
N GLU A 64 -8.02 -18.37 0.36
CA GLU A 64 -8.27 -17.60 -0.86
C GLU A 64 -8.13 -16.11 -0.55
N ALA A 65 -7.90 -15.31 -1.59
CA ALA A 65 -7.72 -13.86 -1.47
C ALA A 65 -8.86 -13.08 -2.14
N PHE A 66 -9.27 -11.99 -1.50
CA PHE A 66 -10.33 -11.11 -1.99
C PHE A 66 -9.89 -9.65 -1.91
N MET A 67 -10.16 -8.89 -2.97
CA MET A 67 -9.92 -7.45 -2.98
C MET A 67 -10.98 -6.75 -2.12
N GLN A 68 -10.58 -6.26 -0.96
CA GLN A 68 -11.46 -5.50 -0.07
C GLN A 68 -11.54 -4.03 -0.49
N CYS A 69 -10.42 -3.43 -0.86
CA CYS A 69 -10.34 -2.06 -1.35
C CYS A 69 -9.26 -1.94 -2.44
N PRO A 70 -9.58 -1.45 -3.65
CA PRO A 70 -8.57 -1.20 -4.67
C PRO A 70 -7.65 -0.05 -4.25
N LEU A 71 -6.52 0.13 -4.96
CA LEU A 71 -5.59 1.24 -4.71
C LEU A 71 -6.30 2.59 -4.80
N THR A 72 -6.35 3.32 -3.68
CA THR A 72 -7.02 4.61 -3.55
C THR A 72 -6.25 5.59 -2.66
N TYR A 73 -6.51 6.88 -2.81
CA TYR A 73 -6.09 7.95 -1.90
C TYR A 73 -7.17 8.27 -0.84
N ASP A 74 -8.35 7.67 -0.94
CA ASP A 74 -9.48 7.94 -0.03
C ASP A 74 -9.31 7.22 1.29
N GLN A 75 -8.77 7.94 2.28
CA GLN A 75 -8.56 7.42 3.63
C GLN A 75 -9.87 7.05 4.34
N ASN A 76 -10.95 7.80 4.09
CA ASN A 76 -12.23 7.51 4.73
C ASN A 76 -12.80 6.17 4.24
N ALA A 77 -12.66 5.89 2.94
CA ALA A 77 -13.02 4.59 2.37
C ALA A 77 -12.17 3.47 2.98
N LEU A 78 -10.85 3.65 3.08
CA LEU A 78 -9.94 2.68 3.70
C LEU A 78 -10.31 2.41 5.15
N ASP A 79 -10.58 3.45 5.96
CA ASP A 79 -10.97 3.31 7.35
C ASP A 79 -12.28 2.53 7.50
N LEU A 80 -13.27 2.80 6.63
CA LEU A 80 -14.53 2.07 6.62
C LEU A 80 -14.32 0.57 6.30
N PHE A 81 -13.51 0.27 5.28
CA PHE A 81 -13.17 -1.12 4.94
C PHE A 81 -12.43 -1.83 6.06
N ILE A 82 -11.48 -1.16 6.73
CA ILE A 82 -10.76 -1.71 7.87
C ILE A 82 -11.73 -2.00 9.04
N GLU A 83 -12.66 -1.10 9.34
CA GLU A 83 -13.64 -1.29 10.41
C GLU A 83 -14.56 -2.50 10.17
N THR A 84 -14.94 -2.73 8.93
CA THR A 84 -15.87 -3.81 8.56
C THR A 84 -15.21 -5.20 8.47
N MET A 85 -13.87 -5.29 8.55
CA MET A 85 -13.16 -6.56 8.52
C MET A 85 -13.58 -7.47 9.67
N ASN A 86 -13.85 -8.72 9.34
CA ASN A 86 -14.08 -9.78 10.31
C ASN A 86 -13.75 -11.14 9.69
N THR A 87 -13.47 -12.14 10.50
CA THR A 87 -13.05 -13.48 10.05
C THR A 87 -14.13 -14.27 9.35
N SER A 88 -15.39 -13.79 9.29
CA SER A 88 -16.46 -14.44 8.54
C SER A 88 -16.55 -14.01 7.08
N LEU A 89 -15.76 -13.00 6.66
CA LEU A 89 -15.72 -12.52 5.27
C LEU A 89 -15.01 -13.48 4.32
N VAL A 90 -14.20 -14.39 4.86
CA VAL A 90 -13.40 -15.34 4.08
C VAL A 90 -13.71 -16.77 4.47
N PRO A 91 -13.51 -17.77 3.58
CA PRO A 91 -13.63 -19.19 3.93
C PRO A 91 -12.66 -19.56 5.05
N SER A 92 -13.07 -20.44 5.97
CA SER A 92 -12.27 -20.82 7.15
C SER A 92 -11.43 -22.09 6.92
N SER A 93 -10.87 -22.29 5.74
CA SER A 93 -10.21 -23.54 5.32
C SER A 93 -8.69 -23.56 5.49
N GLY A 94 -8.12 -22.70 6.33
CA GLY A 94 -6.67 -22.58 6.53
C GLY A 94 -6.14 -21.24 6.07
N THR A 95 -4.81 -21.12 5.96
CA THR A 95 -4.13 -19.89 5.52
C THR A 95 -3.15 -20.25 4.41
N ASP A 96 -3.16 -19.49 3.32
CA ASP A 96 -2.24 -19.61 2.19
C ASP A 96 -1.78 -18.21 1.75
N PHE A 97 -0.48 -17.96 1.76
CA PHE A 97 0.09 -16.67 1.38
C PHE A 97 0.22 -16.48 -0.14
N GLY A 98 0.16 -17.57 -0.91
CA GLY A 98 0.26 -17.52 -2.37
C GLY A 98 -0.81 -16.62 -3.02
N PRO A 99 -2.12 -16.90 -2.82
CA PRO A 99 -3.19 -16.13 -3.44
C PRO A 99 -3.14 -14.61 -3.17
N PRO A 100 -2.98 -14.12 -1.91
CA PRO A 100 -2.92 -12.68 -1.65
C PRO A 100 -1.68 -12.02 -2.24
N LEU A 101 -0.52 -12.66 -2.22
CA LEU A 101 0.71 -12.14 -2.80
C LEU A 101 0.62 -12.06 -4.33
N ARG A 102 0.05 -13.09 -4.98
CA ARG A 102 -0.20 -13.08 -6.43
C ARG A 102 -1.18 -11.96 -6.82
N MET A 103 -2.28 -11.81 -6.07
CA MET A 103 -3.24 -10.74 -6.32
C MET A 103 -2.62 -9.36 -6.12
N ALA A 104 -1.83 -9.16 -5.07
CA ALA A 104 -1.12 -7.89 -4.80
C ALA A 104 -0.15 -7.56 -5.94
N LEU A 105 0.64 -8.53 -6.37
CA LEU A 105 1.58 -8.39 -7.48
C LEU A 105 0.86 -7.95 -8.76
N GLN A 106 -0.19 -8.69 -9.16
CA GLN A 106 -0.98 -8.37 -10.34
C GLN A 106 -1.58 -6.95 -10.28
N LYS A 107 -2.15 -6.57 -9.12
CA LYS A 107 -2.76 -5.24 -8.98
C LYS A 107 -1.75 -4.09 -8.99
N LEU A 108 -0.53 -4.32 -8.52
CA LEU A 108 0.55 -3.35 -8.62
C LEU A 108 1.11 -3.25 -10.04
N GLU A 109 1.02 -4.32 -10.85
CA GLU A 109 1.44 -4.32 -12.26
C GLU A 109 0.41 -3.71 -13.19
N ASP A 110 -0.88 -4.03 -13.05
CA ASP A 110 -1.97 -3.51 -13.89
C ASP A 110 -1.99 -1.97 -13.96
N GLN A 111 -1.34 -1.29 -12.98
CA GLN A 111 -1.24 0.17 -12.93
C GLN A 111 -0.13 0.75 -13.83
N GLU A 112 0.73 -0.07 -14.43
CA GLU A 112 1.85 0.41 -15.28
C GLU A 112 1.40 1.01 -16.61
N GLY A 113 0.18 0.72 -17.07
CA GLY A 113 -0.36 1.24 -18.33
C GLY A 113 -0.72 2.73 -18.33
N ALA A 114 -0.83 3.38 -17.19
CA ALA A 114 -1.07 4.82 -17.10
C ALA A 114 0.29 5.56 -17.05
N ARG A 115 0.64 6.17 -18.16
CA ARG A 115 1.83 7.03 -18.35
C ARG A 115 2.19 7.80 -17.08
N THR A 116 3.48 7.74 -16.71
CA THR A 116 4.21 8.61 -15.80
C THR A 116 4.44 8.11 -14.37
N ASN A 117 5.72 8.15 -14.03
CA ASN A 117 6.36 8.05 -12.73
C ASN A 117 6.26 6.65 -12.09
N GLN A 118 7.36 5.94 -12.24
CA GLN A 118 7.59 4.67 -11.56
C GLN A 118 7.49 4.91 -10.05
N LYS A 119 6.31 4.60 -9.49
CA LYS A 119 6.07 4.68 -8.06
C LYS A 119 6.73 3.50 -7.38
N SER A 120 7.33 3.73 -6.23
CA SER A 120 7.78 2.61 -5.41
C SER A 120 6.59 1.76 -4.99
N LYS A 121 6.71 0.45 -5.16
CA LYS A 121 5.67 -0.53 -4.89
C LYS A 121 6.02 -1.29 -3.62
N VAL A 122 5.05 -1.39 -2.72
CA VAL A 122 5.21 -2.02 -1.42
C VAL A 122 4.05 -2.98 -1.17
N ILE A 123 4.37 -4.16 -0.66
CA ILE A 123 3.39 -5.11 -0.14
C ILE A 123 3.61 -5.24 1.38
N ILE A 124 2.53 -5.22 2.15
CA ILE A 124 2.55 -5.49 3.59
C ILE A 124 1.67 -6.72 3.83
N LEU A 125 2.28 -7.82 4.26
CA LEU A 125 1.59 -9.06 4.62
C LEU A 125 1.44 -9.14 6.13
N ILE A 126 0.22 -9.30 6.62
CA ILE A 126 -0.12 -9.33 8.04
C ILE A 126 -0.78 -10.66 8.37
N SER A 127 -0.16 -11.46 9.24
CA SER A 127 -0.65 -12.79 9.62
C SER A 127 -0.01 -13.24 10.95
N ASP A 128 -0.50 -14.35 11.52
CA ASP A 128 0.16 -15.06 12.61
C ASP A 128 1.26 -16.03 12.13
N GLY A 129 1.47 -16.11 10.82
CA GLY A 129 2.58 -16.85 10.21
C GLY A 129 2.32 -18.34 9.96
N GLU A 130 1.11 -18.85 10.19
CA GLU A 130 0.72 -20.19 9.75
C GLU A 130 0.47 -20.13 8.23
N ASP A 131 1.32 -20.80 7.45
CA ASP A 131 1.25 -20.86 5.99
C ASP A 131 1.22 -22.33 5.56
N PHE A 132 0.17 -22.71 4.85
CA PHE A 132 -0.05 -24.06 4.33
C PHE A 132 0.03 -24.10 2.80
N GLY A 133 0.47 -23.00 2.16
CA GLY A 133 0.59 -22.89 0.71
C GLY A 133 1.91 -23.43 0.16
N ASP A 134 1.85 -24.05 -1.02
CA ASP A 134 3.03 -24.59 -1.70
C ASP A 134 3.68 -23.57 -2.67
N GLU A 135 2.97 -22.52 -3.07
CA GLU A 135 3.40 -21.56 -4.11
C GLU A 135 4.06 -20.29 -3.57
N THR A 136 4.03 -20.08 -2.26
CA THR A 136 4.48 -18.86 -1.59
C THR A 136 5.92 -18.47 -1.96
N GLU A 137 6.83 -19.46 -2.04
CA GLU A 137 8.25 -19.20 -2.38
C GLU A 137 8.45 -18.78 -3.85
N THR A 138 7.63 -19.31 -4.76
CA THR A 138 7.70 -18.95 -6.18
C THR A 138 7.27 -17.52 -6.39
N ILE A 139 6.15 -17.14 -5.76
CA ILE A 139 5.62 -15.78 -5.86
C ILE A 139 6.55 -14.75 -5.19
N ALA A 140 7.22 -15.14 -4.09
CA ALA A 140 8.22 -14.28 -3.45
C ALA A 140 9.38 -13.94 -4.39
N LYS A 141 9.83 -14.89 -5.22
CA LYS A 141 10.83 -14.62 -6.26
C LYS A 141 10.34 -13.66 -7.33
N ASP A 142 9.10 -13.86 -7.80
CA ASP A 142 8.49 -12.95 -8.79
C ASP A 142 8.37 -11.51 -8.23
N ILE A 143 8.10 -11.37 -6.95
CA ILE A 143 8.04 -10.07 -6.25
C ILE A 143 9.43 -9.41 -6.19
N ASP A 144 10.47 -10.18 -5.86
CA ASP A 144 11.85 -9.69 -5.79
C ASP A 144 12.39 -9.30 -7.17
N GLU A 145 12.14 -10.12 -8.21
CA GLU A 145 12.52 -9.82 -9.59
C GLU A 145 11.94 -8.51 -10.13
N LYS A 146 10.82 -8.05 -9.56
CA LYS A 146 10.13 -6.80 -9.93
C LYS A 146 10.47 -5.62 -9.01
N ASP A 147 11.47 -5.76 -8.15
CA ASP A 147 11.90 -4.76 -7.16
C ASP A 147 10.75 -4.24 -6.26
N ILE A 148 9.78 -5.12 -5.99
CA ILE A 148 8.68 -4.84 -5.06
C ILE A 148 9.11 -5.28 -3.67
N LYS A 149 9.03 -4.40 -2.68
CA LYS A 149 9.42 -4.71 -1.29
C LYS A 149 8.27 -5.31 -0.52
N LEU A 150 8.47 -6.52 0.01
CA LEU A 150 7.49 -7.20 0.84
C LEU A 150 7.85 -7.09 2.32
N PHE A 151 7.09 -6.31 3.06
CA PHE A 151 7.17 -6.25 4.51
C PHE A 151 6.18 -7.22 5.13
N THR A 152 6.63 -7.95 6.15
CA THR A 152 5.76 -8.88 6.86
C THR A 152 5.58 -8.42 8.30
N LEU A 153 4.34 -8.44 8.78
CA LEU A 153 3.96 -8.08 10.14
C LEU A 153 3.31 -9.27 10.82
N GLY A 154 4.05 -9.91 11.72
CA GLY A 154 3.55 -11.01 12.54
C GLY A 154 2.74 -10.49 13.71
N ILE A 155 1.62 -11.15 14.03
CA ILE A 155 0.81 -10.84 15.20
C ILE A 155 0.48 -12.08 16.00
N GLY A 156 0.71 -12.01 17.31
CA GLY A 156 0.45 -13.11 18.25
C GLY A 156 1.57 -13.27 19.27
N THR A 157 1.47 -14.30 20.08
CA THR A 157 2.47 -14.65 21.08
C THR A 157 3.01 -16.06 20.89
N GLU A 158 4.20 -16.35 21.41
CA GLU A 158 4.76 -17.70 21.44
C GLU A 158 3.94 -18.67 22.30
N ARG A 159 3.26 -18.16 23.33
CA ARG A 159 2.35 -18.96 24.15
C ARG A 159 1.10 -19.35 23.37
N GLY A 160 0.64 -18.45 22.51
CA GLY A 160 -0.55 -18.60 21.73
C GLY A 160 -1.84 -18.49 22.55
N SER A 161 -2.96 -18.69 21.87
CA SER A 161 -4.30 -18.71 22.46
C SER A 161 -5.16 -19.76 21.80
N GLN A 162 -6.17 -20.20 22.52
CA GLN A 162 -7.21 -21.09 21.97
C GLN A 162 -8.09 -20.29 21.01
N ILE A 163 -8.51 -20.94 19.92
CA ILE A 163 -9.36 -20.33 18.92
C ILE A 163 -10.83 -20.57 19.29
N TYR A 164 -11.62 -19.50 19.33
CA TYR A 164 -13.07 -19.59 19.54
C TYR A 164 -13.78 -19.91 18.21
N ALA A 165 -14.67 -20.90 18.24
CA ALA A 165 -15.54 -21.26 17.14
C ALA A 165 -17.01 -21.11 17.58
N GLY A 166 -17.48 -19.87 17.70
CA GLY A 166 -18.84 -19.54 18.16
C GLY A 166 -19.01 -19.72 19.67
N ARG A 167 -19.63 -20.81 20.13
CA ARG A 167 -19.90 -21.05 21.57
C ARG A 167 -18.88 -21.99 22.24
N SER A 168 -17.96 -22.56 21.48
CA SER A 168 -16.95 -23.52 22.00
C SER A 168 -15.58 -23.23 21.38
N TYR A 169 -14.56 -23.85 21.94
CA TYR A 169 -13.21 -23.81 21.34
C TYR A 169 -13.14 -24.72 20.11
N LYS A 170 -12.35 -24.32 19.11
CA LYS A 170 -12.04 -25.14 17.94
C LYS A 170 -11.30 -26.39 18.39
N LEU A 171 -11.77 -27.55 17.99
CA LEU A 171 -11.15 -28.83 18.27
C LEU A 171 -10.43 -29.34 16.98
N ASP A 172 -9.33 -30.04 17.19
CA ASP A 172 -8.66 -30.77 16.12
C ASP A 172 -9.36 -32.12 15.82
N ASN A 173 -8.85 -32.87 14.85
CA ASN A 173 -9.40 -34.18 14.48
C ASN A 173 -9.33 -35.24 15.60
N GLN A 174 -8.59 -34.95 16.68
CA GLN A 174 -8.44 -35.82 17.84
C GLN A 174 -9.30 -35.33 19.02
N GLY A 175 -10.09 -34.29 18.85
CA GLY A 175 -10.94 -33.69 19.92
C GLY A 175 -10.19 -32.84 20.91
N LYS A 176 -8.93 -32.46 20.64
CA LYS A 176 -8.13 -31.56 21.48
C LYS A 176 -8.30 -30.11 21.01
N THR A 177 -8.33 -29.19 21.95
CA THR A 177 -8.45 -27.75 21.65
C THR A 177 -7.27 -27.25 20.83
N VAL A 178 -7.55 -26.58 19.71
CA VAL A 178 -6.52 -25.98 18.84
C VAL A 178 -6.00 -24.73 19.52
N VAL A 179 -4.68 -24.62 19.63
CA VAL A 179 -3.95 -23.44 20.10
C VAL A 179 -3.18 -22.85 18.92
N SER A 180 -3.54 -21.65 18.49
CA SER A 180 -2.77 -20.90 17.50
C SER A 180 -1.66 -20.12 18.19
N LYS A 181 -0.47 -20.14 17.58
CA LYS A 181 0.73 -19.44 18.04
C LYS A 181 1.30 -18.62 16.92
N LEU A 182 1.97 -17.53 17.25
CA LEU A 182 2.77 -16.83 16.26
C LEU A 182 3.91 -17.74 15.75
N ASN A 183 3.97 -17.92 14.44
CA ASN A 183 5.08 -18.59 13.76
C ASN A 183 5.85 -17.56 12.90
N PRO A 184 6.91 -16.95 13.42
CA PRO A 184 7.64 -15.92 12.69
C PRO A 184 8.51 -16.47 11.56
N THR A 185 8.70 -17.78 11.46
CA THR A 185 9.69 -18.41 10.57
C THR A 185 9.34 -18.15 9.09
N SER A 186 8.11 -18.45 8.68
CA SER A 186 7.63 -18.23 7.30
C SER A 186 7.66 -16.75 6.93
N LEU A 187 7.20 -15.88 7.83
CA LEU A 187 7.16 -14.43 7.62
C LEU A 187 8.57 -13.82 7.49
N LYS A 188 9.51 -14.23 8.34
CA LYS A 188 10.93 -13.81 8.25
C LYS A 188 11.57 -14.28 6.96
N LYS A 189 11.32 -15.54 6.55
CA LYS A 189 11.83 -16.09 5.30
C LYS A 189 11.35 -15.28 4.10
N LEU A 190 10.05 -14.99 4.02
CA LEU A 190 9.45 -14.18 2.96
C LEU A 190 10.05 -12.79 2.90
N ALA A 191 10.11 -12.07 4.03
CA ALA A 191 10.68 -10.74 4.09
C ALA A 191 12.15 -10.72 3.60
N ASN A 192 12.95 -11.69 4.03
CA ASN A 192 14.36 -11.79 3.63
C ASN A 192 14.54 -12.11 2.14
N GLN A 193 13.62 -12.88 1.53
CA GLN A 193 13.67 -13.22 0.11
C GLN A 193 13.35 -12.05 -0.82
N THR A 194 12.67 -11.02 -0.33
CA THR A 194 12.14 -9.92 -1.13
C THR A 194 12.75 -8.57 -0.76
N SER A 195 13.96 -8.57 -0.23
CA SER A 195 14.66 -7.33 0.21
C SER A 195 13.82 -6.46 1.15
N GLY A 196 12.85 -7.08 1.85
CA GLY A 196 11.98 -6.45 2.83
C GLY A 196 12.44 -6.65 4.26
N GLN A 197 11.52 -6.49 5.21
CA GLN A 197 11.82 -6.66 6.64
C GLN A 197 10.61 -7.23 7.39
N TYR A 198 10.89 -8.06 8.40
CA TYR A 198 9.90 -8.59 9.34
C TYR A 198 9.70 -7.64 10.53
N PHE A 199 8.45 -7.47 10.92
CA PHE A 199 8.00 -6.72 12.10
C PHE A 199 7.03 -7.57 12.91
N GLU A 200 6.83 -7.21 14.19
CA GLU A 200 6.03 -8.02 15.09
C GLU A 200 5.16 -7.17 16.03
N ILE A 201 3.96 -7.68 16.31
CA ILE A 201 3.10 -7.22 17.39
C ILE A 201 2.89 -8.40 18.33
N ASN A 202 3.44 -8.30 19.54
CA ASN A 202 3.32 -9.32 20.57
C ASN A 202 3.01 -8.66 21.93
N ASP A 203 3.01 -9.44 23.00
CA ASP A 203 2.82 -8.96 24.38
C ASP A 203 3.97 -8.06 24.89
N GLY A 204 5.16 -8.17 24.31
CA GLY A 204 6.35 -7.40 24.67
C GLY A 204 6.59 -6.15 23.83
N GLY A 205 5.95 -5.99 22.66
CA GLY A 205 6.22 -4.88 21.76
C GLY A 205 5.26 -4.72 20.59
N ASN A 206 5.36 -3.54 19.96
CA ASN A 206 4.60 -3.18 18.76
C ASN A 206 5.50 -2.42 17.79
N ASP A 207 5.88 -3.10 16.73
CA ASP A 207 6.82 -2.58 15.72
C ASP A 207 6.17 -1.73 14.63
N VAL A 208 4.89 -1.42 14.68
CA VAL A 208 4.18 -0.68 13.62
C VAL A 208 4.80 0.69 13.36
N ALA A 209 5.23 1.41 14.40
CA ALA A 209 5.92 2.69 14.23
C ALA A 209 7.25 2.52 13.46
N ARG A 210 7.97 1.41 13.70
CA ARG A 210 9.20 1.06 12.99
C ARG A 210 8.90 0.67 11.53
N LEU A 211 7.84 -0.09 11.29
CA LEU A 211 7.34 -0.40 9.94
C LEU A 211 7.05 0.88 9.16
N ILE A 212 6.25 1.79 9.72
CA ILE A 212 5.93 3.09 9.11
C ILE A 212 7.19 3.88 8.79
N SER A 213 8.13 3.99 9.74
CA SER A 213 9.40 4.69 9.53
C SER A 213 10.24 4.05 8.42
N THR A 214 10.26 2.71 8.32
CA THR A 214 11.02 1.98 7.31
C THR A 214 10.43 2.19 5.91
N ILE A 215 9.11 2.06 5.77
CA ILE A 215 8.42 2.32 4.49
C ILE A 215 8.54 3.80 4.10
N GLY A 216 8.47 4.71 5.08
CA GLY A 216 8.63 6.15 4.85
C GLY A 216 9.99 6.54 4.27
N LYS A 217 11.05 5.76 4.56
CA LYS A 217 12.40 5.97 4.02
C LYS A 217 12.59 5.44 2.59
N ILE A 218 11.67 4.64 2.10
CA ILE A 218 11.68 4.23 0.69
C ILE A 218 11.36 5.47 -0.11
N GLU A 219 12.38 6.04 -0.71
CA GLU A 219 12.22 7.13 -1.65
C GLU A 219 11.53 6.58 -2.90
N GLY A 220 10.44 7.22 -3.32
CA GLY A 220 10.00 7.07 -4.69
C GLY A 220 11.18 7.49 -5.56
N GLU A 221 11.60 6.67 -6.53
CA GLU A 221 12.68 7.07 -7.45
C GLU A 221 12.39 8.47 -7.95
N THR A 222 13.17 9.43 -7.47
CA THR A 222 13.25 10.75 -8.05
C THR A 222 13.93 10.56 -9.40
N ARG A 223 13.19 10.17 -10.42
CA ARG A 223 13.63 10.49 -11.76
C ARG A 223 13.80 12.00 -11.78
N ASP A 224 15.02 12.42 -12.14
CA ASP A 224 15.34 13.79 -12.46
C ASP A 224 14.08 14.50 -12.92
N ALA A 225 13.58 15.42 -12.10
CA ALA A 225 12.56 16.33 -12.52
C ALA A 225 13.14 16.95 -13.79
N ARG A 226 12.75 16.40 -14.95
CA ARG A 226 12.94 17.16 -16.19
C ARG A 226 12.26 18.45 -15.86
N LEU A 227 13.08 19.44 -15.59
CA LEU A 227 12.65 20.82 -15.55
C LEU A 227 11.78 20.97 -16.79
N VAL A 228 10.46 20.87 -16.61
CA VAL A 228 9.55 21.30 -17.64
C VAL A 228 9.86 22.78 -17.70
N ASP A 229 10.67 23.13 -18.70
CA ASP A 229 11.07 24.48 -18.94
C ASP A 229 9.80 25.27 -19.28
N VAL A 230 9.18 25.83 -18.24
CA VAL A 230 8.00 26.69 -18.34
C VAL A 230 8.32 27.90 -19.22
N SER A 231 9.63 28.16 -19.49
CA SER A 231 10.10 29.20 -20.38
C SER A 231 9.83 28.92 -21.87
N ALA A 232 9.43 27.67 -22.23
CA ALA A 232 9.03 27.35 -23.61
C ALA A 232 7.63 27.83 -23.99
N ASN A 233 6.99 28.59 -23.12
CA ASN A 233 5.65 29.12 -23.41
C ASN A 233 5.77 30.32 -24.38
N ARG A 234 5.75 30.02 -25.69
CA ARG A 234 5.95 30.97 -26.78
C ARG A 234 4.71 31.80 -27.11
N TYR A 235 3.68 31.82 -26.27
CA TYR A 235 2.46 32.59 -26.50
C TYR A 235 2.73 34.09 -26.63
N PHE A 236 3.83 34.58 -26.03
CA PHE A 236 4.22 35.99 -26.09
C PHE A 236 4.45 36.48 -27.51
N TYR A 237 5.01 35.65 -28.40
CA TYR A 237 5.23 36.02 -29.82
C TYR A 237 3.90 36.17 -30.56
N PHE A 238 2.93 35.31 -30.29
CA PHE A 238 1.61 35.39 -30.91
C PHE A 238 0.81 36.59 -30.38
N LEU A 239 0.95 36.92 -29.11
CA LEU A 239 0.33 38.06 -28.46
C LEU A 239 0.91 39.38 -29.02
N LEU A 240 2.23 39.45 -29.24
CA LEU A 240 2.90 40.59 -29.83
C LEU A 240 2.46 40.77 -31.28
N ALA A 241 2.38 39.69 -32.07
CA ALA A 241 1.89 39.73 -33.45
C ALA A 241 0.44 40.23 -33.54
N GLY A 242 -0.44 39.74 -32.65
CA GLY A 242 -1.82 40.19 -32.54
C GLY A 242 -1.93 41.68 -32.22
N LEU A 243 -1.12 42.17 -31.25
CA LEU A 243 -1.07 43.57 -30.88
C LEU A 243 -0.65 44.48 -32.08
N VAL A 244 0.36 44.05 -32.82
CA VAL A 244 0.85 44.77 -34.01
C VAL A 244 -0.24 44.86 -35.09
N LEU A 245 -0.98 43.78 -35.34
CA LEU A 245 -2.09 43.78 -36.29
C LEU A 245 -3.22 44.72 -35.86
N ILE A 246 -3.58 44.78 -34.60
CA ILE A 246 -4.59 45.68 -34.06
C ILE A 246 -4.16 47.16 -34.25
N VAL A 247 -2.88 47.47 -33.96
CA VAL A 247 -2.34 48.81 -34.15
C VAL A 247 -2.38 49.24 -35.63
N LEU A 248 -2.02 48.29 -36.53
CA LEU A 248 -2.05 48.52 -37.97
C LEU A 248 -3.49 48.76 -38.49
N ASP A 249 -4.47 48.01 -37.98
CA ASP A 249 -5.88 48.16 -38.35
C ASP A 249 -6.40 49.55 -37.90
N VAL A 250 -6.09 49.98 -36.72
CA VAL A 250 -6.47 51.32 -36.18
C VAL A 250 -5.83 52.44 -37.04
N LEU A 251 -4.56 52.31 -37.41
CA LEU A 251 -3.85 53.28 -38.21
C LEU A 251 -4.42 53.40 -39.65
N LEU A 252 -4.82 52.27 -40.23
CA LEU A 252 -5.47 52.24 -41.54
C LEU A 252 -6.88 52.79 -41.49
N SER A 253 -7.64 52.45 -40.44
CA SER A 253 -9.02 52.95 -40.24
C SER A 253 -9.08 54.46 -40.03
N VAL A 254 -8.12 55.03 -39.30
CA VAL A 254 -8.01 56.47 -39.07
C VAL A 254 -7.68 57.23 -40.38
N LYS A 255 -6.88 56.64 -41.32
CA LYS A 255 -6.59 57.24 -42.63
C LYS A 255 -7.80 57.23 -43.56
N THR A 256 -8.64 56.23 -43.51
CA THR A 256 -9.83 56.13 -44.38
C THR A 256 -10.99 57.04 -43.99
N VAL A 257 -11.02 57.52 -42.71
CA VAL A 257 -12.06 58.49 -42.23
C VAL A 257 -11.65 59.95 -42.45
N SER A 258 -10.38 60.21 -42.84
CA SER A 258 -9.84 61.57 -43.04
C SER A 258 -9.80 62.05 -44.51
N ILE A 259 -10.59 61.42 -45.42
CA ILE A 259 -10.79 61.86 -46.83
C ILE A 259 -12.22 62.32 -47.01
#